data_d011c919da46fe07781db86e1298fc2a
#
_entry.id   d011c919da46fe07781db86e1298fc2a
#
_cell.length_a   1.000
_cell.length_b   1.000
_cell.length_c   1.000
_cell.angle_alpha   90.00
_cell.angle_beta   90.00
_cell.angle_gamma   90.00
#
_symmetry.space_group_name_H-M   'P 1'
#
loop_
_entity.id
_entity.type
_entity.pdbx_description
1 polymer ?
#
loop_
_entity_poly.entity_id
_entity_poly.type
_entity_poly.pdbx_seq_one_letter_code
_entity_poly.pdbx_strand_id
1 'polypeptide(L)'
;MMRNTLVLFLVGGLILVSCSTDKMDGTSADAIVGTWDLTALDIDQQTASDEEEFGQVILSELSAENCYLVSLTFNQDLSLITEDASNYLEIGVNAGGTGLEVPCPSQRDTETTTYTYSDGVLTFVDENQATVSLNVSIDGGTMIISAQELDVENFNAGGELIFSRR
;
A
#
# COMPACT_ATOMS: atom_id res chain seq x y z
N MET A 1 -35.07 34.30 -66.03
CA MET A 1 -35.50 34.18 -64.61
C MET A 1 -35.00 32.88 -64.08
N MET A 2 -33.80 32.87 -63.44
CA MET A 2 -33.18 31.70 -62.81
C MET A 2 -33.26 31.87 -61.31
N ARG A 3 -34.00 30.95 -60.67
CA ARG A 3 -34.10 30.87 -59.18
C ARG A 3 -33.00 29.94 -58.69
N ASN A 4 -31.99 30.56 -58.02
CA ASN A 4 -30.97 29.82 -57.29
C ASN A 4 -31.59 29.30 -55.98
N THR A 5 -31.60 28.00 -55.84
CA THR A 5 -31.93 27.31 -54.58
C THR A 5 -30.64 27.03 -53.83
N LEU A 6 -30.41 27.73 -52.74
CA LEU A 6 -29.27 27.54 -51.84
C LEU A 6 -29.55 26.37 -50.90
N VAL A 7 -28.87 25.25 -51.08
CA VAL A 7 -28.96 24.12 -50.19
C VAL A 7 -27.89 24.28 -49.10
N LEU A 8 -28.37 24.51 -47.89
CA LEU A 8 -27.51 24.61 -46.68
C LEU A 8 -27.28 23.20 -46.14
N PHE A 9 -26.07 22.69 -46.31
CA PHE A 9 -25.63 21.45 -45.67
C PHE A 9 -25.21 21.73 -44.21
N LEU A 10 -26.02 21.27 -43.28
CA LEU A 10 -25.73 21.27 -41.83
C LEU A 10 -24.89 20.05 -41.52
N VAL A 11 -23.55 20.18 -41.43
CA VAL A 11 -22.66 19.14 -40.98
C VAL A 11 -22.71 19.11 -39.45
N GLY A 12 -23.48 18.19 -38.89
CA GLY A 12 -23.50 17.89 -37.46
C GLY A 12 -22.23 17.15 -37.04
N GLY A 13 -21.28 17.85 -36.41
CA GLY A 13 -20.11 17.23 -35.82
C GLY A 13 -20.49 16.46 -34.56
N LEU A 14 -20.45 15.11 -34.59
CA LEU A 14 -20.44 14.30 -33.39
C LEU A 14 -19.09 14.47 -32.68
N ILE A 15 -19.09 15.17 -31.57
CA ILE A 15 -17.95 15.18 -30.64
C ILE A 15 -18.06 13.91 -29.83
N LEU A 16 -17.27 12.88 -30.17
CA LEU A 16 -17.02 11.71 -29.32
C LEU A 16 -16.14 12.19 -28.18
N VAL A 17 -16.73 12.45 -27.00
CA VAL A 17 -15.98 12.57 -25.76
C VAL A 17 -15.48 11.17 -25.42
N SER A 18 -14.24 10.88 -25.82
CA SER A 18 -13.50 9.71 -25.34
C SER A 18 -13.15 9.98 -23.88
N CYS A 19 -13.90 9.40 -22.95
CA CYS A 19 -13.40 9.19 -21.58
C CYS A 19 -12.26 8.17 -21.67
N SER A 20 -11.02 8.63 -21.76
CA SER A 20 -9.89 7.81 -21.39
C SER A 20 -9.98 7.58 -19.88
N THR A 21 -10.24 6.36 -19.46
CA THR A 21 -9.90 5.93 -18.11
C THR A 21 -8.38 5.90 -18.06
N ASP A 22 -7.78 7.01 -17.64
CA ASP A 22 -6.37 7.04 -17.30
C ASP A 22 -6.17 6.01 -16.19
N LYS A 23 -5.52 4.89 -16.51
CA LYS A 23 -4.94 4.03 -15.50
C LYS A 23 -3.95 4.93 -14.77
N MET A 24 -4.17 5.18 -13.47
CA MET A 24 -3.17 5.85 -12.66
C MET A 24 -1.85 5.10 -12.83
N ASP A 25 -0.86 5.80 -13.39
CA ASP A 25 0.49 5.27 -13.41
C ASP A 25 0.95 5.17 -11.95
N GLY A 26 1.30 3.96 -11.51
CA GLY A 26 1.72 3.70 -10.13
C GLY A 26 2.92 4.52 -9.66
N THR A 27 3.60 5.21 -10.58
CA THR A 27 4.76 6.09 -10.30
C THR A 27 4.38 7.55 -10.07
N SER A 28 3.14 7.95 -10.33
CA SER A 28 2.69 9.33 -10.11
C SER A 28 2.49 9.64 -8.63
N ALA A 29 2.73 10.89 -8.21
CA ALA A 29 2.54 11.33 -6.82
C ALA A 29 1.13 11.05 -6.28
N ASP A 30 0.10 11.12 -7.11
CA ASP A 30 -1.29 10.83 -6.73
C ASP A 30 -1.55 9.33 -6.51
N ALA A 31 -0.72 8.45 -7.07
CA ALA A 31 -0.91 7.01 -6.95
C ALA A 31 -0.72 6.50 -5.52
N ILE A 32 0.13 7.13 -4.71
CA ILE A 32 0.38 6.72 -3.33
C ILE A 32 -0.63 7.28 -2.33
N VAL A 33 -1.32 8.39 -2.65
CA VAL A 33 -2.26 9.06 -1.74
C VAL A 33 -3.39 8.14 -1.31
N GLY A 34 -3.64 8.06 -0.01
CA GLY A 34 -4.66 7.22 0.62
C GLY A 34 -4.13 6.44 1.81
N THR A 35 -4.96 5.58 2.38
CA THR A 35 -4.57 4.70 3.49
C THR A 35 -4.30 3.30 2.97
N TRP A 36 -3.20 2.71 3.42
CA TRP A 36 -2.69 1.41 3.02
C TRP A 36 -2.45 0.55 4.25
N ASP A 37 -3.09 -0.59 4.32
CA ASP A 37 -2.98 -1.54 5.42
C ASP A 37 -2.08 -2.70 5.05
N LEU A 38 -1.12 -3.06 5.92
CA LEU A 38 -0.28 -4.24 5.74
C LEU A 38 -1.14 -5.50 5.85
N THR A 39 -1.24 -6.26 4.76
CA THR A 39 -2.13 -7.42 4.66
C THR A 39 -1.42 -8.75 4.48
N ALA A 40 -0.18 -8.75 3.97
CA ALA A 40 0.56 -9.99 3.77
C ALA A 40 2.07 -9.76 3.71
N LEU A 41 2.82 -10.83 3.91
CA LEU A 41 4.23 -10.97 3.56
C LEU A 41 4.34 -12.01 2.43
N ASP A 42 4.85 -11.61 1.29
CA ASP A 42 5.15 -12.52 0.17
C ASP A 42 6.60 -12.98 0.24
N ILE A 43 6.81 -14.28 0.24
CA ILE A 43 8.12 -14.92 0.41
C ILE A 43 8.36 -15.98 -0.67
N ASP A 44 9.61 -16.21 -1.01
CA ASP A 44 9.98 -17.34 -1.86
C ASP A 44 9.99 -18.64 -1.03
N GLN A 45 8.97 -19.46 -1.17
CA GLN A 45 8.77 -20.71 -0.45
C GLN A 45 9.92 -21.73 -0.62
N GLN A 46 10.83 -21.55 -1.58
CA GLN A 46 11.96 -22.46 -1.80
C GLN A 46 13.20 -22.05 -1.00
N THR A 47 13.28 -20.78 -0.61
CA THR A 47 14.47 -20.20 0.03
C THR A 47 14.16 -19.49 1.34
N ALA A 48 12.88 -19.37 1.69
CA ALA A 48 12.43 -18.69 2.90
C ALA A 48 13.03 -19.33 4.16
N SER A 49 13.37 -18.49 5.12
CA SER A 49 13.74 -18.89 6.47
C SER A 49 12.50 -19.21 7.30
N ASP A 50 12.68 -19.95 8.40
CA ASP A 50 11.60 -20.23 9.36
C ASP A 50 10.97 -18.92 9.91
N GLU A 51 11.74 -17.83 10.01
CA GLU A 51 11.28 -16.53 10.48
C GLU A 51 10.37 -15.85 9.46
N GLU A 52 10.71 -15.90 8.16
CA GLU A 52 9.86 -15.38 7.09
C GLU A 52 8.54 -16.16 6.97
N GLU A 53 8.61 -17.50 7.04
CA GLU A 53 7.41 -18.36 7.02
C GLU A 53 6.51 -18.05 8.23
N PHE A 54 7.08 -17.86 9.41
CA PHE A 54 6.35 -17.51 10.62
C PHE A 54 5.70 -16.14 10.52
N GLY A 55 6.42 -15.13 10.02
CA GLY A 55 5.89 -13.79 9.76
C GLY A 55 4.72 -13.81 8.77
N GLN A 56 4.83 -14.59 7.70
CA GLN A 56 3.75 -14.78 6.73
C GLN A 56 2.48 -15.34 7.39
N VAL A 57 2.61 -16.35 8.24
CA VAL A 57 1.48 -16.97 8.96
C VAL A 57 0.82 -15.94 9.87
N ILE A 58 1.60 -15.18 10.66
CA ILE A 58 1.06 -14.15 11.57
C ILE A 58 0.25 -13.12 10.80
N LEU A 59 0.80 -12.54 9.73
CA LEU A 59 0.10 -11.53 8.93
C LEU A 59 -1.17 -12.09 8.28
N SER A 60 -1.13 -13.35 7.85
CA SER A 60 -2.30 -14.02 7.29
C SER A 60 -3.44 -14.16 8.31
N GLU A 61 -3.14 -14.59 9.54
CA GLU A 61 -4.12 -14.74 10.62
C GLU A 61 -4.72 -13.38 11.00
N LEU A 62 -3.89 -12.36 11.21
CA LEU A 62 -4.34 -11.01 11.56
C LEU A 62 -5.22 -10.39 10.45
N SER A 63 -4.79 -10.53 9.20
CA SER A 63 -5.54 -9.99 8.05
C SER A 63 -6.89 -10.67 7.87
N ALA A 64 -7.00 -11.97 8.16
CA ALA A 64 -8.26 -12.70 8.13
C ALA A 64 -9.30 -12.13 9.12
N GLU A 65 -8.82 -11.52 10.22
CA GLU A 65 -9.65 -10.84 11.23
C GLU A 65 -9.80 -9.33 10.97
N ASN A 66 -9.33 -8.82 9.85
CA ASN A 66 -9.24 -7.37 9.53
C ASN A 66 -8.43 -6.59 10.58
N CYS A 67 -7.44 -7.20 11.15
CA CYS A 67 -6.49 -6.61 12.06
C CYS A 67 -5.17 -6.33 11.30
N TYR A 68 -4.76 -5.07 11.24
CA TYR A 68 -3.57 -4.67 10.50
C TYR A 68 -2.51 -4.13 11.47
N LEU A 69 -1.31 -4.71 11.42
CA LEU A 69 -0.20 -4.28 12.28
C LEU A 69 0.31 -2.90 11.89
N VAL A 70 0.46 -2.65 10.61
CA VAL A 70 0.96 -1.38 10.08
C VAL A 70 -0.07 -0.79 9.13
N SER A 71 -0.36 0.50 9.30
CA SER A 71 -1.15 1.29 8.36
C SER A 71 -0.38 2.57 8.00
N LEU A 72 -0.29 2.86 6.71
CA LEU A 72 0.36 4.05 6.16
C LEU A 72 -0.69 4.95 5.53
N THR A 73 -0.83 6.18 6.00
CA THR A 73 -1.75 7.17 5.43
C THR A 73 -0.97 8.31 4.79
N PHE A 74 -1.01 8.35 3.47
CA PHE A 74 -0.40 9.40 2.65
C PHE A 74 -1.44 10.47 2.32
N ASN A 75 -1.24 11.67 2.82
CA ASN A 75 -2.15 12.79 2.58
C ASN A 75 -1.69 13.65 1.39
N GLN A 76 -2.63 14.39 0.78
CA GLN A 76 -2.35 15.30 -0.33
C GLN A 76 -1.46 16.49 0.06
N ASP A 77 -1.38 16.82 1.35
CA ASP A 77 -0.50 17.87 1.89
C ASP A 77 0.93 17.39 2.12
N LEU A 78 1.26 16.19 1.62
CA LEU A 78 2.54 15.50 1.76
C LEU A 78 2.87 15.09 3.21
N SER A 79 1.88 14.98 4.08
CA SER A 79 2.05 14.35 5.38
C SER A 79 1.84 12.82 5.26
N LEU A 80 2.71 12.07 5.91
CA LEU A 80 2.62 10.62 6.11
C LEU A 80 2.32 10.35 7.58
N ILE A 81 1.25 9.63 7.84
CA ILE A 81 0.93 9.11 9.16
C ILE A 81 1.18 7.60 9.14
N THR A 82 2.04 7.14 10.02
CA THR A 82 2.31 5.72 10.27
C THR A 82 1.65 5.30 11.57
N GLU A 83 0.84 4.25 11.54
CA GLU A 83 0.32 3.57 12.72
C GLU A 83 0.94 2.18 12.77
N ASP A 84 1.71 1.88 13.80
CA ASP A 84 2.45 0.63 13.98
C ASP A 84 2.08 -0.04 15.31
N ALA A 85 1.63 -1.29 15.24
CA ALA A 85 1.27 -2.11 16.39
C ALA A 85 2.24 -3.30 16.58
N SER A 86 3.32 -3.40 15.80
CA SER A 86 4.26 -4.55 15.83
C SER A 86 4.91 -4.73 17.19
N ASN A 87 5.22 -3.62 17.90
CA ASN A 87 5.77 -3.63 19.26
C ASN A 87 4.81 -4.20 20.32
N TYR A 88 3.51 -4.29 20.01
CA TYR A 88 2.46 -4.76 20.91
C TYR A 88 1.91 -6.13 20.50
N LEU A 89 2.59 -6.79 19.56
CA LEU A 89 2.21 -8.11 19.07
C LEU A 89 2.45 -9.16 20.15
N GLU A 90 1.40 -9.86 20.55
CA GLU A 90 1.46 -11.00 21.46
C GLU A 90 1.19 -12.29 20.68
N ILE A 91 2.02 -13.29 20.87
CA ILE A 91 1.92 -14.57 20.19
C ILE A 91 1.80 -15.68 21.26
N GLY A 92 0.73 -16.42 21.17
CA GLY A 92 0.42 -17.52 22.09
C GLY A 92 0.10 -18.82 21.37
N VAL A 93 -0.22 -19.82 22.17
CA VAL A 93 -0.75 -21.09 21.69
C VAL A 93 -2.20 -21.17 22.17
N ASN A 94 -3.09 -21.54 21.28
CA ASN A 94 -4.52 -21.65 21.62
C ASN A 94 -4.76 -22.65 22.77
N ALA A 95 -5.90 -22.53 23.43
CA ALA A 95 -6.25 -23.34 24.60
C ALA A 95 -6.23 -24.86 24.35
N GLY A 96 -6.30 -25.29 23.08
CA GLY A 96 -6.19 -26.69 22.67
C GLY A 96 -4.74 -27.18 22.49
N GLY A 97 -3.75 -26.29 22.54
CA GLY A 97 -2.32 -26.59 22.30
C GLY A 97 -1.99 -27.04 20.88
N THR A 98 -2.87 -26.74 19.92
CA THR A 98 -2.79 -27.27 18.55
C THR A 98 -2.61 -26.20 17.47
N GLY A 99 -2.61 -24.92 17.83
CA GLY A 99 -2.51 -23.82 16.87
C GLY A 99 -1.98 -22.52 17.48
N LEU A 100 -1.62 -21.62 16.60
CA LEU A 100 -1.20 -20.26 16.95
C LEU A 100 -2.43 -19.46 17.45
N GLU A 101 -2.20 -18.58 18.41
CA GLU A 101 -3.16 -17.56 18.85
C GLU A 101 -2.46 -16.20 18.78
N VAL A 102 -2.96 -15.34 17.90
CA VAL A 102 -2.40 -14.01 17.65
C VAL A 102 -3.52 -12.98 17.84
N PRO A 103 -3.76 -12.53 19.07
CA PRO A 103 -4.77 -11.51 19.31
C PRO A 103 -4.41 -10.19 18.63
N CYS A 104 -5.42 -9.49 18.11
CA CYS A 104 -5.20 -8.17 17.53
C CYS A 104 -4.69 -7.20 18.61
N PRO A 105 -3.53 -6.54 18.41
CA PRO A 105 -3.02 -5.55 19.34
C PRO A 105 -4.00 -4.40 19.55
N SER A 106 -4.18 -3.99 20.81
CA SER A 106 -5.05 -2.86 21.18
C SER A 106 -4.32 -1.52 21.24
N GLN A 107 -3.00 -1.54 21.16
CA GLN A 107 -2.12 -0.37 21.20
C GLN A 107 -1.38 -0.23 19.89
N ARG A 108 -1.06 1.03 19.53
CA ARG A 108 -0.29 1.39 18.34
C ARG A 108 0.58 2.58 18.64
N ASP A 109 1.76 2.60 18.08
CA ASP A 109 2.59 3.80 17.96
C ASP A 109 2.11 4.59 16.75
N THR A 110 2.07 5.92 16.86
CA THR A 110 1.64 6.78 15.76
C THR A 110 2.69 7.84 15.52
N GLU A 111 3.18 7.89 14.31
CA GLU A 111 4.13 8.91 13.86
C GLU A 111 3.54 9.74 12.72
N THR A 112 4.00 10.99 12.62
CA THR A 112 3.66 11.87 11.50
C THR A 112 4.93 12.54 11.00
N THR A 113 5.18 12.37 9.70
CA THR A 113 6.31 12.99 9.02
C THR A 113 5.86 13.57 7.66
N THR A 114 6.78 14.14 6.91
CA THR A 114 6.52 14.55 5.52
C THR A 114 7.16 13.56 4.57
N TYR A 115 6.55 13.38 3.41
CA TYR A 115 7.06 12.49 2.38
C TYR A 115 7.16 13.16 1.00
N THR A 116 7.94 12.55 0.13
CA THR A 116 7.89 12.75 -1.32
C THR A 116 7.77 11.40 -2.00
N TYR A 117 7.05 11.34 -3.11
CA TYR A 117 6.95 10.13 -3.93
C TYR A 117 7.10 10.50 -5.40
N SER A 118 8.06 9.90 -6.08
CA SER A 118 8.33 10.09 -7.50
C SER A 118 9.02 8.86 -8.08
N ASP A 119 8.59 8.45 -9.26
CA ASP A 119 9.19 7.37 -10.03
C ASP A 119 9.32 6.03 -9.25
N GLY A 120 8.35 5.75 -8.37
CA GLY A 120 8.37 4.55 -7.54
C GLY A 120 9.28 4.62 -6.32
N VAL A 121 9.82 5.80 -6.00
CA VAL A 121 10.65 6.02 -4.80
C VAL A 121 9.89 6.87 -3.80
N LEU A 122 9.66 6.32 -2.61
CA LEU A 122 9.14 7.01 -1.44
C LEU A 122 10.31 7.50 -0.59
N THR A 123 10.32 8.77 -0.23
CA THR A 123 11.34 9.34 0.67
C THR A 123 10.65 10.08 1.81
N PHE A 124 11.07 9.84 3.04
CA PHE A 124 10.58 10.49 4.25
C PHE A 124 11.71 10.64 5.28
N VAL A 125 11.42 11.31 6.40
CA VAL A 125 12.35 11.46 7.54
C VAL A 125 11.83 10.59 8.68
N ASP A 126 12.68 9.71 9.21
CA ASP A 126 12.34 8.86 10.35
C ASP A 126 12.41 9.59 11.71
N GLU A 127 12.08 8.91 12.78
CA GLU A 127 12.15 9.43 14.15
C GLU A 127 13.56 9.88 14.58
N ASN A 128 14.61 9.29 13.98
CA ASN A 128 16.02 9.61 14.24
C ASN A 128 16.52 10.80 13.40
N GLN A 129 15.64 11.48 12.66
CA GLN A 129 15.96 12.56 11.73
C GLN A 129 16.80 12.08 10.52
N ALA A 130 16.84 10.80 10.23
CA ALA A 130 17.48 10.25 9.05
C ALA A 130 16.53 10.27 7.85
N THR A 131 17.07 10.55 6.66
CA THR A 131 16.30 10.43 5.42
C THR A 131 16.28 8.97 4.98
N VAL A 132 15.10 8.41 4.89
CA VAL A 132 14.84 7.05 4.40
C VAL A 132 14.29 7.13 2.99
N SER A 133 14.77 6.27 2.10
CA SER A 133 14.25 6.13 0.73
C SER A 133 13.97 4.67 0.45
N LEU A 134 12.73 4.37 0.04
CA LEU A 134 12.22 3.02 -0.22
C LEU A 134 11.79 2.90 -1.68
N ASN A 135 12.01 1.73 -2.28
CA ASN A 135 11.41 1.38 -3.56
C ASN A 135 9.99 0.87 -3.32
N VAL A 136 9.03 1.49 -3.96
CA VAL A 136 7.61 1.19 -3.81
C VAL A 136 7.01 0.87 -5.17
N SER A 137 6.37 -0.28 -5.30
CA SER A 137 5.59 -0.66 -6.47
C SER A 137 4.10 -0.52 -6.16
N ILE A 138 3.35 0.19 -7.00
CA ILE A 138 1.90 0.35 -6.84
C ILE A 138 1.20 -0.14 -8.11
N ASP A 139 0.28 -1.09 -7.96
CA ASP A 139 -0.64 -1.53 -9.01
C ASP A 139 -2.08 -1.54 -8.49
N GLY A 140 -2.86 -0.57 -8.94
CA GLY A 140 -4.25 -0.41 -8.50
C GLY A 140 -4.37 -0.19 -6.99
N GLY A 141 -4.95 -1.17 -6.30
CA GLY A 141 -5.16 -1.15 -4.85
C GLY A 141 -4.08 -1.87 -4.05
N THR A 142 -2.97 -2.27 -4.67
CA THR A 142 -1.88 -2.99 -4.02
C THR A 142 -0.60 -2.15 -4.04
N MET A 143 0.08 -2.06 -2.90
CA MET A 143 1.40 -1.45 -2.75
C MET A 143 2.36 -2.49 -2.19
N ILE A 144 3.56 -2.56 -2.75
CA ILE A 144 4.59 -3.54 -2.41
C ILE A 144 5.86 -2.80 -2.00
N ILE A 145 6.41 -3.19 -0.86
CA ILE A 145 7.68 -2.65 -0.31
C ILE A 145 8.52 -3.83 0.16
N SER A 146 9.84 -3.80 -0.10
CA SER A 146 10.75 -4.79 0.48
C SER A 146 10.67 -4.77 2.01
N ALA A 147 10.53 -5.96 2.61
CA ALA A 147 10.49 -6.10 4.07
C ALA A 147 11.76 -5.56 4.75
N GLN A 148 12.90 -5.78 4.11
CA GLN A 148 14.21 -5.31 4.61
C GLN A 148 14.37 -3.78 4.49
N GLU A 149 13.69 -3.14 3.53
CA GLU A 149 13.77 -1.68 3.34
C GLU A 149 12.87 -0.92 4.32
N LEU A 150 11.65 -1.43 4.58
CA LEU A 150 10.70 -0.79 5.50
C LEU A 150 11.03 -1.05 6.98
N ASP A 151 11.73 -2.15 7.27
CA ASP A 151 12.25 -2.52 8.58
C ASP A 151 11.17 -2.60 9.69
N VAL A 152 10.03 -3.20 9.38
CA VAL A 152 8.99 -3.48 10.38
C VAL A 152 9.49 -4.56 11.35
N GLU A 153 9.45 -4.28 12.65
CA GLU A 153 9.93 -5.21 13.67
C GLU A 153 9.25 -6.58 13.56
N ASN A 154 10.05 -7.64 13.63
CA ASN A 154 9.67 -9.05 13.44
C ASN A 154 9.25 -9.45 12.00
N PHE A 155 9.29 -8.53 11.02
CA PHE A 155 8.90 -8.82 9.63
C PHE A 155 9.95 -8.34 8.61
N ASN A 156 11.19 -8.12 9.05
CA ASN A 156 12.29 -7.57 8.23
C ASN A 156 13.33 -8.61 7.80
N ALA A 157 13.08 -9.90 8.05
CA ALA A 157 14.01 -11.00 7.68
C ALA A 157 14.20 -11.11 6.16
N GLY A 158 13.12 -10.88 5.38
CA GLY A 158 13.14 -10.92 3.93
C GLY A 158 11.73 -10.88 3.34
N GLY A 159 11.63 -11.03 2.02
CA GLY A 159 10.37 -11.00 1.29
C GLY A 159 9.84 -9.60 0.98
N GLU A 160 8.58 -9.53 0.58
CA GLU A 160 7.87 -8.31 0.19
C GLU A 160 6.64 -8.09 1.07
N LEU A 161 6.54 -6.94 1.69
CA LEU A 161 5.36 -6.51 2.44
C LEU A 161 4.30 -6.02 1.46
N ILE A 162 3.12 -6.61 1.55
CA ILE A 162 1.98 -6.31 0.70
C ILE A 162 0.99 -5.46 1.47
N PHE A 163 0.73 -4.28 0.96
CA PHE A 163 -0.27 -3.36 1.50
C PHE A 163 -1.47 -3.29 0.57
N SER A 164 -2.66 -3.29 1.14
CA SER A 164 -3.92 -3.10 0.43
C SER A 164 -4.50 -1.72 0.73
N ARG A 165 -4.99 -1.04 -0.31
CA ARG A 165 -5.65 0.26 -0.15
C ARG A 165 -6.99 0.08 0.58
N ARG A 166 -7.22 0.89 1.60
CA ARG A 166 -8.50 0.94 2.33
C ARG A 166 -9.56 1.72 1.55
#